data_ac6ffb3531c715d2cb98c41f2d743360
#
_entry.id   ac6ffb3531c715d2cb98c41f2d743360
#
_cell.length_a   1.000
_cell.length_b   1.000
_cell.length_c   1.000
_cell.angle_alpha   90.00
_cell.angle_beta   90.00
_cell.angle_gamma   90.00
#
_symmetry.space_group_name_H-M   'P 1'
#
loop_
_entity.id
_entity.type
_entity.pdbx_description
1 polymer ?
#
loop_
_entity_poly.entity_id
_entity_poly.type
_entity_poly.pdbx_seq_one_letter_code
_entity_poly.pdbx_strand_id
1 'polypeptide(L)'
;MTSTDKIKTLIILLGIMLSVNFRYSESRCAEPTLTLVAPQVERAYSEQELDAIANSDSQRHETVDGYVADARLVALFSEFVYCGEVDGADVRVPFRLRTPSQLRPGKRYPLVVLFHGYGESDDDNTRQLSHLHYAIRSFAGPDRIDAFILATQCPKDCSSWDSAANRYGAEPIKLTEHIIEALEKEFPIDPRRVAALGVCSGANAARALSEERPELFCALALCGYSPSSINTDRFPAPTWAFNNTHDEIASIKDVRAAIKNARSRGDSVWLTERPGVHDSWSRALRDDRAVSWLAARAQTDALPPPPYTVCGRKKTAGELAAGLAAPLAALCLVFWGTSLLYRSRRTRNS
;
A
#
# COMPACT_ATOMS: atom_id res chain seq x y z
N MET A 1 26.34 24.41 2.09
CA MET A 1 26.76 23.37 1.10
C MET A 1 27.27 24.09 -0.12
N THR A 2 28.50 23.89 -0.47
CA THR A 2 29.12 24.52 -1.65
C THR A 2 28.62 23.85 -2.94
N SER A 3 28.74 24.59 -4.06
CA SER A 3 28.40 24.06 -5.41
C SER A 3 29.10 22.72 -5.70
N THR A 4 30.29 22.53 -5.11
CA THR A 4 31.10 21.31 -5.25
C THR A 4 30.49 20.08 -4.55
N ASP A 5 29.75 20.27 -3.44
CA ASP A 5 29.09 19.17 -2.72
C ASP A 5 27.85 18.68 -3.48
N LYS A 6 27.13 19.60 -4.15
CA LYS A 6 25.99 19.24 -5.03
C LYS A 6 26.44 18.44 -6.24
N ILE A 7 27.59 18.78 -6.81
CA ILE A 7 28.17 18.06 -7.95
C ILE A 7 28.64 16.67 -7.54
N LYS A 8 29.23 16.51 -6.35
CA LYS A 8 29.66 15.19 -5.85
C LYS A 8 28.45 14.28 -5.55
N THR A 9 27.38 14.82 -4.98
CA THR A 9 26.14 14.05 -4.75
C THR A 9 25.47 13.65 -6.07
N LEU A 10 25.49 14.55 -7.07
CA LEU A 10 24.98 14.25 -8.42
C LEU A 10 25.84 13.19 -9.14
N ILE A 11 27.17 13.20 -8.95
CA ILE A 11 28.08 12.21 -9.53
C ILE A 11 27.93 10.85 -8.86
N ILE A 12 27.64 10.78 -7.56
CA ILE A 12 27.34 9.51 -6.86
C ILE A 12 25.99 8.93 -7.35
N LEU A 13 24.98 9.78 -7.52
CA LEU A 13 23.69 9.38 -8.12
C LEU A 13 23.86 8.96 -9.59
N LEU A 14 24.65 9.68 -10.38
CA LEU A 14 25.01 9.30 -11.75
C LEU A 14 25.92 8.06 -11.80
N GLY A 15 26.82 7.88 -10.83
CA GLY A 15 27.67 6.68 -10.75
C GLY A 15 26.87 5.41 -10.46
N ILE A 16 25.85 5.49 -9.62
CA ILE A 16 24.87 4.40 -9.40
C ILE A 16 24.00 4.22 -10.66
N MET A 17 23.66 5.29 -11.36
CA MET A 17 22.91 5.22 -12.64
C MET A 17 23.71 4.67 -13.81
N LEU A 18 25.04 4.85 -13.85
CA LEU A 18 25.88 4.43 -14.98
C LEU A 18 26.36 2.98 -14.86
N SER A 19 26.24 2.32 -13.71
CA SER A 19 26.52 0.88 -13.56
C SER A 19 25.37 -0.01 -14.04
N VAL A 20 24.18 0.55 -14.35
CA VAL A 20 23.06 -0.20 -14.92
C VAL A 20 23.27 -0.36 -16.42
N ASN A 21 23.83 -1.49 -16.82
CA ASN A 21 24.07 -1.84 -18.23
C ASN A 21 22.77 -1.91 -19.03
N PHE A 22 22.61 -1.01 -19.99
CA PHE A 22 21.57 -1.03 -20.99
C PHE A 22 21.87 -2.20 -21.98
N ARG A 23 21.31 -3.38 -21.72
CA ARG A 23 21.25 -4.45 -22.72
C ARG A 23 19.81 -4.89 -22.92
N TYR A 24 19.22 -4.40 -23.97
CA TYR A 24 18.02 -5.01 -24.56
C TYR A 24 18.45 -6.34 -25.18
N SER A 25 18.17 -7.45 -24.53
CA SER A 25 18.32 -8.80 -25.07
C SER A 25 17.15 -9.63 -24.53
N GLU A 26 16.46 -10.32 -25.40
CA GLU A 26 15.44 -11.34 -25.09
C GLU A 26 16.05 -12.60 -24.41
N SER A 27 17.27 -12.51 -23.86
CA SER A 27 17.90 -13.59 -23.11
C SER A 27 17.36 -13.67 -21.70
N ARG A 28 17.12 -14.89 -21.19
CA ARG A 28 16.83 -15.21 -19.79
C ARG A 28 17.67 -14.34 -18.88
N CYS A 29 17.03 -13.74 -17.88
CA CYS A 29 17.73 -12.98 -16.84
C CYS A 29 18.51 -13.98 -15.98
N ALA A 30 19.78 -14.20 -16.30
CA ALA A 30 20.66 -15.14 -15.59
C ALA A 30 20.86 -14.76 -14.11
N GLU A 31 20.74 -13.48 -13.79
CA GLU A 31 20.81 -12.92 -12.43
C GLU A 31 19.74 -11.84 -12.26
N PRO A 32 19.14 -11.69 -11.07
CA PRO A 32 18.17 -10.62 -10.79
C PRO A 32 18.76 -9.24 -11.07
N THR A 33 18.02 -8.41 -11.79
CA THR A 33 18.45 -7.04 -12.14
C THR A 33 17.34 -6.03 -11.90
N LEU A 34 17.75 -4.80 -11.54
CA LEU A 34 16.88 -3.64 -11.43
C LEU A 34 17.23 -2.62 -12.51
N THR A 35 16.26 -2.23 -13.32
CA THR A 35 16.45 -1.23 -14.38
C THR A 35 15.63 0.02 -14.04
N LEU A 36 16.30 1.17 -13.90
CA LEU A 36 15.64 2.46 -13.78
C LEU A 36 15.06 2.86 -15.14
N VAL A 37 13.75 3.11 -15.19
CA VAL A 37 13.02 3.56 -16.38
C VAL A 37 12.86 5.07 -16.36
N ALA A 38 12.36 5.61 -15.23
CA ALA A 38 12.19 7.04 -15.04
C ALA A 38 12.55 7.45 -13.60
N PRO A 39 13.38 8.49 -13.40
CA PRO A 39 13.75 8.96 -12.07
C PRO A 39 12.60 9.73 -11.41
N GLN A 40 12.58 9.72 -10.07
CA GLN A 40 11.68 10.58 -9.29
C GLN A 40 12.02 12.05 -9.48
N VAL A 41 11.02 12.91 -9.35
CA VAL A 41 11.18 14.36 -9.42
C VAL A 41 11.18 14.94 -8.00
N GLU A 42 12.32 15.44 -7.57
CA GLU A 42 12.44 16.15 -6.28
C GLU A 42 12.15 17.64 -6.48
N ARG A 43 11.06 18.10 -5.85
CA ARG A 43 10.74 19.53 -5.78
C ARG A 43 10.19 19.90 -4.41
N ALA A 44 10.29 21.18 -4.04
CA ALA A 44 9.56 21.71 -2.90
C ALA A 44 8.09 21.91 -3.26
N TYR A 45 7.21 21.57 -2.33
CA TYR A 45 5.78 21.82 -2.40
C TYR A 45 5.39 22.86 -1.37
N SER A 46 4.53 23.80 -1.74
CA SER A 46 3.88 24.70 -0.80
C SER A 46 2.85 23.95 0.05
N GLU A 47 2.49 24.50 1.21
CA GLU A 47 1.43 23.93 2.06
C GLU A 47 0.11 23.80 1.29
N GLN A 48 -0.23 24.77 0.44
CA GLN A 48 -1.43 24.73 -0.40
C GLN A 48 -1.40 23.58 -1.41
N GLU A 49 -0.24 23.30 -2.02
CA GLU A 49 -0.10 22.17 -2.93
C GLU A 49 -0.21 20.83 -2.20
N LEU A 50 0.40 20.72 -1.01
CA LEU A 50 0.28 19.52 -0.19
C LEU A 50 -1.17 19.26 0.23
N ASP A 51 -1.91 20.31 0.63
CA ASP A 51 -3.32 20.21 0.95
C ASP A 51 -4.17 19.85 -0.27
N ALA A 52 -3.87 20.44 -1.43
CA ALA A 52 -4.57 20.13 -2.67
C ALA A 52 -4.35 18.67 -3.11
N ILE A 53 -3.15 18.11 -2.89
CA ILE A 53 -2.88 16.71 -3.16
C ILE A 53 -3.57 15.82 -2.12
N ALA A 54 -3.45 16.13 -0.82
CA ALA A 54 -4.04 15.35 0.26
C ALA A 54 -5.59 15.28 0.21
N ASN A 55 -6.21 16.30 -0.37
CA ASN A 55 -7.66 16.41 -0.53
C ASN A 55 -8.09 16.24 -1.99
N SER A 56 -7.21 15.79 -2.88
CA SER A 56 -7.58 15.57 -4.27
C SER A 56 -8.70 14.52 -4.33
N ASP A 57 -9.80 14.88 -4.99
CA ASP A 57 -10.91 13.96 -5.28
C ASP A 57 -10.54 12.89 -6.32
N SER A 58 -9.25 12.75 -6.64
CA SER A 58 -8.72 11.76 -7.58
C SER A 58 -9.17 10.33 -7.30
N GLN A 59 -9.75 10.10 -6.13
CA GLN A 59 -10.34 8.84 -5.71
C GLN A 59 -11.81 8.66 -6.02
N ARG A 60 -12.58 9.74 -6.23
CA ARG A 60 -14.02 9.63 -6.44
C ARG A 60 -14.41 9.43 -7.89
N HIS A 61 -13.45 9.51 -8.79
CA HIS A 61 -13.66 8.96 -10.10
C HIS A 61 -13.46 7.45 -10.02
N GLU A 62 -14.42 6.74 -9.38
CA GLU A 62 -14.85 5.45 -9.89
C GLU A 62 -15.31 5.69 -11.32
N THR A 63 -14.35 6.02 -12.18
CA THR A 63 -14.55 5.86 -13.60
C THR A 63 -14.72 4.35 -13.80
N VAL A 64 -15.37 3.96 -14.85
CA VAL A 64 -15.46 2.56 -15.31
C VAL A 64 -14.08 1.88 -15.35
N ASP A 65 -13.00 2.65 -15.23
CA ASP A 65 -11.58 2.29 -15.33
C ASP A 65 -10.81 2.26 -13.99
N GLY A 66 -11.45 2.44 -12.80
CA GLY A 66 -10.80 2.30 -11.48
C GLY A 66 -10.12 3.57 -10.94
N TYR A 67 -9.29 3.40 -9.90
CA TYR A 67 -8.63 4.50 -9.21
C TYR A 67 -7.50 5.11 -10.03
N VAL A 68 -7.33 6.42 -9.96
CA VAL A 68 -6.25 7.15 -10.64
C VAL A 68 -5.37 7.86 -9.61
N ALA A 69 -4.05 7.64 -9.67
CA ALA A 69 -3.11 8.35 -8.81
C ALA A 69 -2.86 9.78 -9.30
N ASP A 70 -2.74 10.73 -8.38
CA ASP A 70 -2.35 12.11 -8.70
C ASP A 70 -0.96 12.12 -9.36
N ALA A 71 -0.83 12.73 -10.54
CA ALA A 71 0.41 12.76 -11.29
C ALA A 71 1.59 13.40 -10.51
N ARG A 72 1.29 14.36 -9.60
CA ARG A 72 2.30 14.99 -8.73
C ARG A 72 2.82 14.02 -7.70
N LEU A 73 1.96 13.12 -7.18
CA LEU A 73 2.36 12.04 -6.30
C LEU A 73 3.17 10.99 -7.06
N VAL A 74 2.71 10.56 -8.24
CA VAL A 74 3.43 9.60 -9.09
C VAL A 74 4.85 10.07 -9.39
N ALA A 75 5.04 11.37 -9.67
CA ALA A 75 6.34 11.96 -9.95
C ALA A 75 7.34 11.88 -8.78
N LEU A 76 6.88 11.66 -7.54
CA LEU A 76 7.75 11.46 -6.38
C LEU A 76 8.38 10.05 -6.33
N PHE A 77 7.99 9.16 -7.21
CA PHE A 77 8.46 7.78 -7.27
C PHE A 77 9.16 7.52 -8.60
N SER A 78 10.37 7.01 -8.54
CA SER A 78 11.07 6.49 -9.71
C SER A 78 10.33 5.26 -10.23
N GLU A 79 10.37 5.08 -11.54
CA GLU A 79 9.91 3.86 -12.19
C GLU A 79 11.07 2.91 -12.41
N PHE A 80 10.92 1.67 -11.94
CA PHE A 80 11.87 0.60 -12.11
C PHE A 80 11.22 -0.63 -12.74
N VAL A 81 12.05 -1.49 -13.30
CA VAL A 81 11.67 -2.84 -13.73
C VAL A 81 12.62 -3.83 -13.06
N TYR A 82 12.05 -4.80 -12.37
CA TYR A 82 12.74 -6.01 -11.90
C TYR A 82 12.70 -7.06 -13.01
N CYS A 83 13.84 -7.67 -13.31
CA CYS A 83 13.95 -8.85 -14.15
C CYS A 83 14.64 -9.96 -13.36
N GLY A 84 14.08 -11.16 -13.37
CA GLY A 84 14.63 -12.31 -12.64
C GLY A 84 13.77 -13.54 -12.85
N GLU A 85 14.12 -14.62 -12.16
CA GLU A 85 13.33 -15.83 -12.07
C GLU A 85 12.62 -15.89 -10.72
N VAL A 86 11.32 -16.16 -10.72
CA VAL A 86 10.50 -16.37 -9.53
C VAL A 86 9.64 -17.60 -9.72
N ASP A 87 9.77 -18.58 -8.82
CA ASP A 87 9.06 -19.87 -8.87
C ASP A 87 9.21 -20.60 -10.23
N GLY A 88 10.38 -20.48 -10.87
CA GLY A 88 10.68 -21.09 -12.17
C GLY A 88 10.16 -20.31 -13.36
N ALA A 89 9.53 -19.15 -13.17
CA ALA A 89 9.09 -18.24 -14.23
C ALA A 89 10.07 -17.08 -14.42
N ASP A 90 10.50 -16.83 -15.67
CA ASP A 90 11.21 -15.62 -16.04
C ASP A 90 10.22 -14.44 -15.99
N VAL A 91 10.46 -13.46 -15.11
CA VAL A 91 9.55 -12.34 -14.91
C VAL A 91 10.17 -10.99 -15.22
N ARG A 92 9.33 -10.05 -15.65
CA ARG A 92 9.69 -8.67 -15.87
C ARG A 92 8.61 -7.77 -15.25
N VAL A 93 8.86 -7.29 -14.02
CA VAL A 93 7.86 -6.65 -13.17
C VAL A 93 8.16 -5.16 -12.99
N PRO A 94 7.32 -4.26 -13.49
CA PRO A 94 7.43 -2.83 -13.19
C PRO A 94 7.00 -2.55 -11.75
N PHE A 95 7.70 -1.61 -11.10
CA PHE A 95 7.35 -1.15 -9.76
C PHE A 95 7.74 0.31 -9.56
N ARG A 96 7.23 0.92 -8.51
CA ARG A 96 7.58 2.28 -8.10
C ARG A 96 8.42 2.28 -6.85
N LEU A 97 9.48 3.09 -6.85
CA LEU A 97 10.38 3.27 -5.72
C LEU A 97 10.61 4.76 -5.45
N ARG A 98 10.30 5.20 -4.24
CA ARG A 98 10.74 6.49 -3.74
C ARG A 98 12.03 6.29 -2.94
N THR A 99 13.05 7.06 -3.25
CA THR A 99 14.30 7.07 -2.48
C THR A 99 14.30 8.23 -1.48
N PRO A 100 15.07 8.13 -0.38
CA PRO A 100 15.34 9.28 0.47
C PRO A 100 15.92 10.44 -0.33
N SER A 101 15.56 11.69 0.02
CA SER A 101 16.00 12.88 -0.71
C SER A 101 17.52 13.10 -0.67
N GLN A 102 18.21 12.50 0.28
CA GLN A 102 19.67 12.52 0.37
C GLN A 102 20.20 11.19 0.88
N LEU A 103 20.92 10.47 0.03
CA LEU A 103 21.68 9.30 0.47
C LEU A 103 23.02 9.77 1.04
N ARG A 104 23.32 9.35 2.28
CA ARG A 104 24.57 9.69 2.99
C ARG A 104 25.51 8.49 2.96
N PRO A 105 26.80 8.67 2.64
CA PRO A 105 27.76 7.58 2.66
C PRO A 105 27.77 6.84 4.01
N GLY A 106 27.73 5.52 3.97
CA GLY A 106 27.77 4.66 5.15
C GLY A 106 26.46 4.57 5.95
N LYS A 107 25.44 5.38 5.63
CA LYS A 107 24.11 5.29 6.25
C LYS A 107 23.26 4.24 5.55
N ARG A 108 22.60 3.37 6.31
CA ARG A 108 21.53 2.51 5.84
C ARG A 108 20.17 3.08 6.24
N TYR A 109 19.16 2.83 5.42
CA TYR A 109 17.85 3.43 5.51
C TYR A 109 16.76 2.36 5.68
N PRO A 110 15.62 2.68 6.32
CA PRO A 110 14.48 1.80 6.33
C PRO A 110 13.86 1.66 4.94
N LEU A 111 13.15 0.57 4.73
CA LEU A 111 12.26 0.34 3.60
C LEU A 111 10.82 0.21 4.11
N VAL A 112 9.88 0.94 3.52
CA VAL A 112 8.44 0.74 3.71
C VAL A 112 7.86 0.15 2.42
N VAL A 113 7.28 -1.03 2.53
CA VAL A 113 6.66 -1.76 1.40
C VAL A 113 5.15 -1.53 1.42
N LEU A 114 4.58 -1.18 0.29
CA LEU A 114 3.16 -0.91 0.11
C LEU A 114 2.49 -2.06 -0.60
N PHE A 115 1.45 -2.60 0.01
CA PHE A 115 0.53 -3.58 -0.56
C PHE A 115 -0.82 -2.90 -0.77
N HIS A 116 -1.19 -2.65 -2.02
CA HIS A 116 -2.43 -1.97 -2.39
C HIS A 116 -3.67 -2.87 -2.25
N GLY A 117 -4.86 -2.29 -2.33
CA GLY A 117 -6.13 -2.99 -2.33
C GLY A 117 -6.46 -3.62 -3.69
N TYR A 118 -7.57 -4.36 -3.74
CA TYR A 118 -7.99 -5.04 -4.97
C TYR A 118 -8.27 -4.08 -6.14
N GLY A 119 -8.82 -2.89 -5.85
CA GLY A 119 -9.19 -1.90 -6.86
C GLY A 119 -8.02 -1.26 -7.60
N GLU A 120 -6.79 -1.42 -7.11
CA GLU A 120 -5.57 -0.84 -7.68
C GLU A 120 -4.79 -1.84 -8.55
N SER A 121 -5.28 -3.08 -8.71
CA SER A 121 -4.69 -4.06 -9.64
C SER A 121 -4.81 -3.57 -11.07
N ASP A 122 -3.69 -3.41 -11.76
CA ASP A 122 -3.61 -2.99 -13.17
C ASP A 122 -2.19 -3.23 -13.72
N ASP A 123 -1.96 -2.74 -14.94
CA ASP A 123 -0.70 -2.84 -15.67
C ASP A 123 -0.06 -1.47 -15.93
N ASP A 124 -0.60 -0.42 -15.32
CA ASP A 124 -0.21 0.98 -15.54
C ASP A 124 0.95 1.45 -14.66
N ASN A 125 1.34 0.65 -13.67
CA ASN A 125 2.38 0.98 -12.69
C ASN A 125 2.16 2.33 -12.00
N THR A 126 0.90 2.74 -11.79
CA THR A 126 0.54 4.01 -11.11
C THR A 126 -0.59 3.87 -10.10
N ARG A 127 -1.60 3.03 -10.36
CA ARG A 127 -2.77 2.88 -9.48
C ARG A 127 -2.43 2.43 -8.07
N GLN A 128 -1.40 1.62 -7.87
CA GLN A 128 -0.92 1.21 -6.54
C GLN A 128 -0.55 2.40 -5.64
N LEU A 129 -0.34 3.59 -6.20
CA LEU A 129 -0.05 4.82 -5.47
C LEU A 129 -1.31 5.62 -5.11
N SER A 130 -2.49 5.26 -5.63
CA SER A 130 -3.70 6.10 -5.53
C SER A 130 -4.04 6.52 -4.11
N HIS A 131 -3.97 5.63 -3.13
CA HIS A 131 -4.28 5.97 -1.73
C HIS A 131 -3.19 6.74 -0.99
N LEU A 132 -1.98 6.82 -1.55
CA LEU A 132 -0.86 7.49 -0.89
C LEU A 132 -0.95 9.02 -0.89
N HIS A 133 -1.87 9.62 -1.64
CA HIS A 133 -2.09 11.08 -1.57
C HIS A 133 -2.47 11.52 -0.15
N TYR A 134 -3.13 10.67 0.65
CA TYR A 134 -3.39 10.96 2.06
C TYR A 134 -2.10 11.06 2.90
N ALA A 135 -1.04 10.37 2.50
CA ALA A 135 0.26 10.41 3.16
C ALA A 135 1.25 11.40 2.52
N ILE A 136 0.81 12.27 1.59
CA ILE A 136 1.70 13.16 0.82
C ILE A 136 2.65 13.99 1.70
N ARG A 137 2.18 14.41 2.89
CA ARG A 137 3.01 15.15 3.84
C ARG A 137 4.17 14.33 4.38
N SER A 138 4.01 13.00 4.49
CA SER A 138 5.09 12.09 4.87
C SER A 138 6.13 11.93 3.76
N PHE A 139 5.83 12.29 2.52
CA PHE A 139 6.73 12.15 1.38
C PHE A 139 7.37 13.48 0.96
N ALA A 140 6.62 14.57 1.01
CA ALA A 140 7.02 15.85 0.44
C ALA A 140 6.89 17.04 1.42
N GLY A 141 6.36 16.83 2.64
CA GLY A 141 6.25 17.84 3.68
C GLY A 141 7.59 18.16 4.38
N PRO A 142 7.58 19.14 5.30
CA PRO A 142 8.77 19.51 6.06
C PRO A 142 9.30 18.37 6.93
N ASP A 143 8.41 17.54 7.48
CA ASP A 143 8.72 16.37 8.32
C ASP A 143 8.72 15.06 7.51
N ARG A 144 9.10 15.13 6.23
CA ARG A 144 9.13 13.95 5.36
C ARG A 144 10.02 12.85 5.92
N ILE A 145 9.60 11.61 5.74
CA ILE A 145 10.34 10.44 6.21
C ILE A 145 11.62 10.23 5.39
N ASP A 146 12.66 9.79 6.07
CA ASP A 146 13.97 9.46 5.49
C ASP A 146 14.06 7.92 5.30
N ALA A 147 13.25 7.40 4.39
CA ALA A 147 13.10 5.98 4.10
C ALA A 147 12.93 5.74 2.59
N PHE A 148 13.28 4.55 2.14
CA PHE A 148 12.82 4.03 0.85
C PHE A 148 11.36 3.61 0.96
N ILE A 149 10.60 3.76 -0.13
CA ILE A 149 9.20 3.31 -0.22
C ILE A 149 9.04 2.55 -1.51
N LEU A 150 8.75 1.27 -1.38
CA LEU A 150 8.45 0.35 -2.49
C LEU A 150 6.94 0.25 -2.68
N ALA A 151 6.48 0.42 -3.90
CA ALA A 151 5.10 0.16 -4.30
C ALA A 151 5.09 -0.79 -5.51
N THR A 152 4.76 -2.04 -5.26
CA THR A 152 4.50 -3.05 -6.29
C THR A 152 3.03 -3.02 -6.69
N GLN A 153 2.70 -3.55 -7.87
CA GLN A 153 1.33 -3.61 -8.37
C GLN A 153 0.98 -5.04 -8.77
N CYS A 154 -0.15 -5.54 -8.28
CA CYS A 154 -0.76 -6.75 -8.83
C CYS A 154 -1.16 -6.50 -10.28
N PRO A 155 -0.86 -7.41 -11.20
CA PRO A 155 -1.28 -7.28 -12.59
C PRO A 155 -2.81 -7.32 -12.71
N LYS A 156 -3.34 -6.72 -13.78
CA LYS A 156 -4.79 -6.60 -14.04
C LYS A 156 -5.52 -7.95 -14.08
N ASP A 157 -4.85 -8.98 -14.53
CA ASP A 157 -5.38 -10.36 -14.65
C ASP A 157 -5.24 -11.18 -13.35
N CYS A 158 -4.77 -10.54 -12.26
CA CYS A 158 -4.58 -11.19 -10.98
C CYS A 158 -5.82 -11.01 -10.08
N SER A 159 -6.31 -12.09 -9.49
CA SER A 159 -7.44 -12.06 -8.57
C SER A 159 -7.08 -11.74 -7.12
N SER A 160 -5.82 -11.97 -6.73
CA SER A 160 -5.32 -11.76 -5.35
C SER A 160 -3.79 -11.75 -5.31
N TRP A 161 -3.22 -11.31 -4.19
CA TRP A 161 -1.77 -11.26 -3.97
C TRP A 161 -1.08 -12.63 -3.94
N ASP A 162 -1.83 -13.70 -3.67
CA ASP A 162 -1.39 -15.10 -3.58
C ASP A 162 -1.77 -15.94 -4.81
N SER A 163 -2.21 -15.32 -5.90
CA SER A 163 -2.60 -16.02 -7.12
C SER A 163 -1.47 -16.00 -8.16
N ALA A 164 -0.96 -17.16 -8.52
CA ALA A 164 -0.02 -17.32 -9.63
C ALA A 164 -0.74 -17.35 -11.01
N ALA A 165 -2.09 -17.35 -11.03
CA ALA A 165 -2.89 -17.32 -12.26
C ALA A 165 -2.92 -15.91 -12.85
N ASN A 166 -1.79 -15.42 -13.32
CA ASN A 166 -1.59 -14.12 -13.95
C ASN A 166 -0.47 -14.19 -14.99
N ARG A 167 -0.24 -13.11 -15.74
CA ARG A 167 0.74 -13.03 -16.83
C ARG A 167 2.19 -13.30 -16.43
N TYR A 168 2.54 -13.22 -15.15
CA TYR A 168 3.89 -13.51 -14.66
C TYR A 168 4.08 -14.99 -14.32
N GLY A 169 3.00 -15.75 -14.13
CA GLY A 169 3.06 -17.15 -13.69
C GLY A 169 3.61 -17.32 -12.26
N ALA A 170 3.64 -16.23 -11.47
CA ALA A 170 4.12 -16.19 -10.10
C ALA A 170 3.21 -15.32 -9.25
N GLU A 171 3.11 -15.62 -7.96
CA GLU A 171 2.29 -14.86 -7.01
C GLU A 171 2.82 -13.43 -6.83
N PRO A 172 2.01 -12.37 -6.92
CA PRO A 172 2.45 -10.99 -6.72
C PRO A 172 3.15 -10.76 -5.39
N ILE A 173 2.77 -11.49 -4.35
CA ILE A 173 3.42 -11.43 -3.04
C ILE A 173 4.87 -11.93 -3.12
N LYS A 174 5.14 -13.01 -3.86
CA LYS A 174 6.49 -13.55 -4.10
C LYS A 174 7.30 -12.63 -5.00
N LEU A 175 6.69 -12.07 -6.04
CA LEU A 175 7.33 -11.04 -6.86
C LEU A 175 7.80 -9.85 -6.00
N THR A 176 6.96 -9.41 -5.04
CA THR A 176 7.32 -8.33 -4.12
C THR A 176 8.48 -8.73 -3.21
N GLU A 177 8.51 -9.95 -2.69
CA GLU A 177 9.61 -10.48 -1.87
C GLU A 177 10.94 -10.46 -2.63
N HIS A 178 10.98 -10.96 -3.87
CA HIS A 178 12.19 -10.95 -4.71
C HIS A 178 12.64 -9.51 -5.05
N ILE A 179 11.70 -8.57 -5.24
CA ILE A 179 12.04 -7.16 -5.43
C ILE A 179 12.68 -6.57 -4.17
N ILE A 180 12.16 -6.88 -2.96
CA ILE A 180 12.77 -6.45 -1.70
C ILE A 180 14.22 -6.93 -1.62
N GLU A 181 14.48 -8.22 -1.86
CA GLU A 181 15.82 -8.80 -1.83
C GLU A 181 16.78 -8.16 -2.85
N ALA A 182 16.29 -7.85 -4.05
CA ALA A 182 17.06 -7.14 -5.05
C ALA A 182 17.39 -5.70 -4.63
N LEU A 183 16.42 -5.00 -4.03
CA LEU A 183 16.62 -3.65 -3.52
C LEU A 183 17.63 -3.60 -2.36
N GLU A 184 17.65 -4.58 -1.48
CA GLU A 184 18.60 -4.69 -0.36
C GLU A 184 20.05 -4.88 -0.85
N LYS A 185 20.24 -5.52 -2.00
CA LYS A 185 21.55 -5.71 -2.63
C LYS A 185 22.05 -4.44 -3.34
N GLU A 186 21.15 -3.70 -3.99
CA GLU A 186 21.49 -2.55 -4.83
C GLU A 186 21.49 -1.21 -4.09
N PHE A 187 20.69 -1.08 -3.03
CA PHE A 187 20.51 0.16 -2.30
C PHE A 187 20.96 0.04 -0.84
N PRO A 188 21.32 1.14 -0.17
CA PRO A 188 21.72 1.13 1.24
C PRO A 188 20.51 0.96 2.17
N ILE A 189 19.75 -0.11 1.98
CA ILE A 189 18.62 -0.50 2.82
C ILE A 189 19.13 -1.36 3.97
N ASP A 190 18.64 -1.12 5.20
CA ASP A 190 18.90 -2.00 6.33
C ASP A 190 17.86 -3.14 6.33
N PRO A 191 18.25 -4.42 6.08
CA PRO A 191 17.31 -5.53 6.00
C PRO A 191 16.58 -5.81 7.32
N ARG A 192 17.06 -5.31 8.45
CA ARG A 192 16.38 -5.40 9.75
C ARG A 192 15.32 -4.30 9.94
N ARG A 193 15.18 -3.42 8.97
CA ARG A 193 14.34 -2.23 9.04
C ARG A 193 13.39 -2.13 7.84
N VAL A 194 12.85 -3.27 7.45
CA VAL A 194 11.80 -3.37 6.44
C VAL A 194 10.46 -3.41 7.14
N ALA A 195 9.54 -2.54 6.77
CA ALA A 195 8.19 -2.46 7.33
C ALA A 195 7.14 -2.50 6.21
N ALA A 196 5.91 -2.92 6.49
CA ALA A 196 4.87 -2.98 5.47
C ALA A 196 3.62 -2.19 5.84
N LEU A 197 3.05 -1.52 4.83
CA LEU A 197 1.72 -0.94 4.84
C LEU A 197 0.82 -1.72 3.88
N GLY A 198 -0.28 -2.24 4.40
CA GLY A 198 -1.29 -2.91 3.57
C GLY A 198 -2.64 -2.20 3.61
N VAL A 199 -3.32 -2.17 2.47
CA VAL A 199 -4.67 -1.61 2.32
C VAL A 199 -5.60 -2.70 1.79
N CYS A 200 -6.73 -2.96 2.45
CA CYS A 200 -7.75 -3.93 2.04
C CYS A 200 -7.13 -5.33 1.81
N SER A 201 -7.20 -5.89 0.59
CA SER A 201 -6.54 -7.17 0.24
C SER A 201 -5.02 -7.14 0.49
N GLY A 202 -4.37 -5.98 0.29
CA GLY A 202 -2.97 -5.80 0.60
C GLY A 202 -2.66 -5.86 2.11
N ALA A 203 -3.62 -5.54 2.98
CA ALA A 203 -3.45 -5.73 4.43
C ALA A 203 -3.37 -7.21 4.79
N ASN A 204 -4.18 -8.04 4.13
CA ASN A 204 -4.13 -9.48 4.29
C ASN A 204 -2.84 -10.08 3.74
N ALA A 205 -2.38 -9.59 2.57
CA ALA A 205 -1.12 -10.01 1.95
C ALA A 205 0.09 -9.68 2.84
N ALA A 206 0.19 -8.44 3.33
CA ALA A 206 1.28 -8.04 4.21
C ALA A 206 1.33 -8.87 5.50
N ARG A 207 0.16 -9.19 6.09
CA ARG A 207 0.08 -10.08 7.25
C ARG A 207 0.50 -11.50 6.90
N ALA A 208 0.00 -12.05 5.79
CA ALA A 208 0.31 -13.41 5.36
C ALA A 208 1.81 -13.59 5.09
N LEU A 209 2.44 -12.65 4.37
CA LEU A 209 3.88 -12.67 4.15
C LEU A 209 4.67 -12.54 5.45
N SER A 210 4.20 -11.73 6.41
CA SER A 210 4.83 -11.64 7.73
C SER A 210 4.71 -12.96 8.52
N GLU A 211 3.65 -13.72 8.33
CA GLU A 211 3.49 -15.04 8.95
C GLU A 211 4.39 -16.09 8.31
N GLU A 212 4.52 -16.04 6.98
CA GLU A 212 5.40 -16.94 6.21
C GLU A 212 6.89 -16.61 6.44
N ARG A 213 7.23 -15.31 6.51
CA ARG A 213 8.60 -14.80 6.70
C ARG A 213 8.65 -13.89 7.93
N PRO A 214 8.66 -14.47 9.16
CA PRO A 214 8.59 -13.70 10.40
C PRO A 214 9.73 -12.70 10.60
N GLU A 215 10.87 -12.93 9.95
CA GLU A 215 12.06 -12.06 10.02
C GLU A 215 12.02 -10.88 9.02
N LEU A 216 11.11 -10.91 8.02
CA LEU A 216 11.12 -9.94 6.93
C LEU A 216 10.70 -8.55 7.38
N PHE A 217 9.65 -8.44 8.20
CA PHE A 217 9.11 -7.16 8.61
C PHE A 217 9.36 -6.84 10.08
N CYS A 218 9.87 -5.65 10.36
CA CYS A 218 10.01 -5.13 11.71
C CYS A 218 8.72 -4.49 12.25
N ALA A 219 7.77 -4.13 11.39
CA ALA A 219 6.46 -3.57 11.75
C ALA A 219 5.45 -3.66 10.60
N LEU A 220 4.15 -3.73 10.94
CA LEU A 220 3.04 -3.71 9.98
C LEU A 220 2.03 -2.61 10.33
N ALA A 221 1.50 -1.91 9.31
CA ALA A 221 0.29 -1.10 9.41
C ALA A 221 -0.76 -1.67 8.45
N LEU A 222 -1.90 -2.11 8.97
CA LEU A 222 -2.91 -2.85 8.22
C LEU A 222 -4.24 -2.08 8.21
N CYS A 223 -4.61 -1.53 7.08
CA CYS A 223 -5.83 -0.73 6.90
C CYS A 223 -6.91 -1.57 6.21
N GLY A 224 -8.08 -1.75 6.84
CA GLY A 224 -9.16 -2.59 6.31
C GLY A 224 -8.80 -4.08 6.32
N TYR A 225 -8.01 -4.51 7.31
CA TYR A 225 -7.68 -5.92 7.50
C TYR A 225 -8.94 -6.76 7.74
N SER A 226 -9.04 -7.85 7.00
CA SER A 226 -10.11 -8.85 7.15
C SER A 226 -9.48 -10.20 7.53
N PRO A 227 -9.80 -10.78 8.70
CA PRO A 227 -9.19 -12.03 9.12
C PRO A 227 -9.45 -13.18 8.14
N SER A 228 -8.40 -13.90 7.75
CA SER A 228 -8.52 -15.18 7.05
C SER A 228 -8.93 -16.28 8.04
N SER A 229 -8.47 -16.17 9.29
CA SER A 229 -8.90 -17.03 10.40
C SER A 229 -8.86 -16.27 11.73
N ILE A 230 -10.03 -16.17 12.36
CA ILE A 230 -10.16 -15.53 13.68
C ILE A 230 -9.28 -16.19 14.74
N ASN A 231 -9.05 -17.50 14.64
CA ASN A 231 -8.37 -18.29 15.65
C ASN A 231 -6.88 -18.47 15.38
N THR A 232 -6.44 -18.44 14.14
CA THR A 232 -5.09 -18.85 13.75
C THR A 232 -4.24 -17.74 13.15
N ASP A 233 -4.82 -16.62 12.68
CA ASP A 233 -4.04 -15.51 12.15
C ASP A 233 -3.00 -15.03 13.17
N ARG A 234 -1.74 -14.91 12.73
CA ARG A 234 -0.60 -14.49 13.54
C ARG A 234 -0.09 -13.14 13.07
N PHE A 235 0.52 -12.41 13.99
CA PHE A 235 1.17 -11.12 13.75
C PHE A 235 2.58 -11.15 14.33
N PRO A 236 3.53 -11.81 13.64
CA PRO A 236 4.89 -11.96 14.13
C PRO A 236 5.61 -10.62 14.36
N ALA A 237 5.35 -9.64 13.49
CA ALA A 237 5.85 -8.29 13.68
C ALA A 237 4.86 -7.42 14.46
N PRO A 238 5.33 -6.43 15.24
CA PRO A 238 4.48 -5.40 15.86
C PRO A 238 3.55 -4.76 14.83
N THR A 239 2.23 -4.84 15.05
CA THR A 239 1.21 -4.52 14.06
C THR A 239 0.25 -3.46 14.56
N TRP A 240 -0.02 -2.45 13.74
CA TRP A 240 -1.07 -1.46 13.95
C TRP A 240 -2.19 -1.65 12.93
N ALA A 241 -3.32 -2.17 13.35
CA ALA A 241 -4.50 -2.36 12.52
C ALA A 241 -5.45 -1.16 12.61
N PHE A 242 -6.07 -0.82 11.48
CA PHE A 242 -7.05 0.26 11.34
C PHE A 242 -8.29 -0.30 10.66
N ASN A 243 -9.42 -0.31 11.36
CA ASN A 243 -10.68 -0.79 10.80
C ASN A 243 -11.84 0.12 11.24
N ASN A 244 -12.84 0.23 10.40
CA ASN A 244 -14.03 1.03 10.68
C ASN A 244 -15.20 0.15 11.18
N THR A 245 -16.08 0.74 12.00
CA THR A 245 -17.12 -0.02 12.69
C THR A 245 -18.31 -0.42 11.81
N HIS A 246 -18.45 0.18 10.62
CA HIS A 246 -19.50 -0.10 9.65
C HIS A 246 -18.92 -0.66 8.35
N ASP A 247 -17.75 -1.26 8.44
CA ASP A 247 -17.11 -1.94 7.33
C ASP A 247 -17.90 -3.21 6.99
N GLU A 248 -18.41 -3.29 5.76
CA GLU A 248 -19.22 -4.40 5.27
C GLU A 248 -18.33 -5.51 4.66
N ILE A 249 -17.07 -5.22 4.38
CA ILE A 249 -16.09 -6.15 3.80
C ILE A 249 -15.24 -6.78 4.91
N ALA A 250 -14.72 -5.96 5.83
CA ALA A 250 -13.91 -6.39 6.96
C ALA A 250 -14.70 -6.24 8.27
N SER A 251 -15.41 -7.29 8.67
CA SER A 251 -16.26 -7.30 9.88
C SER A 251 -15.46 -6.89 11.11
N ILE A 252 -15.78 -5.74 11.70
CA ILE A 252 -15.10 -5.26 12.91
C ILE A 252 -15.22 -6.25 14.09
N LYS A 253 -16.29 -7.03 14.14
CA LYS A 253 -16.47 -8.08 15.15
C LYS A 253 -15.40 -9.15 15.00
N ASP A 254 -15.15 -9.59 13.77
CA ASP A 254 -14.18 -10.65 13.49
C ASP A 254 -12.74 -10.13 13.64
N VAL A 255 -12.47 -8.89 13.24
CA VAL A 255 -11.20 -8.22 13.49
C VAL A 255 -10.89 -8.14 14.98
N ARG A 256 -11.84 -7.72 15.82
CA ARG A 256 -11.67 -7.68 17.29
C ARG A 256 -11.38 -9.05 17.85
N ALA A 257 -12.07 -10.09 17.37
CA ALA A 257 -11.88 -11.46 17.82
C ALA A 257 -10.49 -11.99 17.43
N ALA A 258 -10.07 -11.81 16.19
CA ALA A 258 -8.74 -12.20 15.69
C ALA A 258 -7.62 -11.51 16.48
N ILE A 259 -7.71 -10.20 16.67
CA ILE A 259 -6.71 -9.43 17.43
C ILE A 259 -6.68 -9.86 18.92
N LYS A 260 -7.84 -10.09 19.53
CA LYS A 260 -7.90 -10.61 20.90
C LYS A 260 -7.20 -11.94 21.02
N ASN A 261 -7.46 -12.86 20.09
CA ASN A 261 -6.85 -14.19 20.07
C ASN A 261 -5.33 -14.11 19.80
N ALA A 262 -4.90 -13.23 18.87
CA ALA A 262 -3.48 -12.99 18.62
C ALA A 262 -2.75 -12.46 19.87
N ARG A 263 -3.32 -11.47 20.55
CA ARG A 263 -2.78 -10.94 21.81
C ARG A 263 -2.68 -11.99 22.91
N SER A 264 -3.66 -12.90 23.00
CA SER A 264 -3.61 -14.00 23.99
C SER A 264 -2.48 -15.00 23.72
N ARG A 265 -1.96 -15.02 22.50
CA ARG A 265 -0.78 -15.81 22.10
C ARG A 265 0.55 -15.04 22.21
N GLY A 266 0.50 -13.77 22.65
CA GLY A 266 1.67 -12.91 22.83
C GLY A 266 2.00 -12.00 21.63
N ASP A 267 1.17 -11.98 20.59
CA ASP A 267 1.40 -11.11 19.44
C ASP A 267 1.17 -9.63 19.83
N SER A 268 2.06 -8.74 19.38
CA SER A 268 1.99 -7.29 19.64
C SER A 268 1.13 -6.60 18.58
N VAL A 269 -0.17 -6.49 18.84
CA VAL A 269 -1.14 -5.90 17.88
C VAL A 269 -1.95 -4.78 18.54
N TRP A 270 -2.06 -3.65 17.86
CA TRP A 270 -2.92 -2.52 18.24
C TRP A 270 -4.04 -2.36 17.21
N LEU A 271 -5.20 -1.91 17.66
CA LEU A 271 -6.36 -1.66 16.81
C LEU A 271 -6.86 -0.23 17.04
N THR A 272 -6.91 0.55 15.98
CA THR A 272 -7.64 1.81 15.92
C THR A 272 -8.96 1.58 15.21
N GLU A 273 -10.05 1.86 15.91
CA GLU A 273 -11.41 1.75 15.39
C GLU A 273 -12.05 3.13 15.24
N ARG A 274 -12.73 3.36 14.12
CA ARG A 274 -13.48 4.60 13.87
C ARG A 274 -14.85 4.31 13.25
N PRO A 275 -15.82 5.19 13.45
CA PRO A 275 -17.05 5.16 12.66
C PRO A 275 -16.71 5.38 11.17
N GLY A 276 -17.24 4.51 10.30
CA GLY A 276 -17.00 4.59 8.86
C GLY A 276 -17.23 3.24 8.18
N VAL A 277 -17.23 3.26 6.85
CA VAL A 277 -17.31 2.10 5.96
C VAL A 277 -15.91 1.54 5.69
N HIS A 278 -15.70 0.78 4.63
CA HIS A 278 -14.44 0.09 4.35
C HIS A 278 -13.19 1.00 4.26
N ASP A 279 -13.32 2.29 3.94
CA ASP A 279 -12.20 3.26 3.89
C ASP A 279 -11.65 3.60 5.29
N SER A 280 -10.81 2.74 5.84
CA SER A 280 -10.05 3.04 7.07
C SER A 280 -8.69 3.68 6.79
N TRP A 281 -8.15 3.55 5.57
CA TRP A 281 -6.81 4.01 5.17
C TRP A 281 -6.71 5.52 5.03
N SER A 282 -7.76 6.23 4.61
CA SER A 282 -7.73 7.68 4.46
C SER A 282 -7.30 8.39 5.76
N ARG A 283 -7.88 8.00 6.88
CA ARG A 283 -7.54 8.54 8.20
C ARG A 283 -6.25 7.95 8.76
N ALA A 284 -6.00 6.67 8.57
CA ALA A 284 -4.77 6.03 9.00
C ALA A 284 -3.53 6.70 8.38
N LEU A 285 -3.60 7.05 7.11
CA LEU A 285 -2.50 7.67 6.38
C LEU A 285 -2.37 9.17 6.67
N ARG A 286 -3.49 9.90 6.78
CA ARG A 286 -3.52 11.35 6.99
C ARG A 286 -3.35 11.71 8.46
N ASP A 287 -4.26 11.21 9.31
CA ASP A 287 -4.41 11.68 10.70
C ASP A 287 -3.48 10.93 11.64
N ASP A 288 -3.39 9.60 11.47
CA ASP A 288 -2.56 8.73 12.32
C ASP A 288 -1.12 8.65 11.85
N ARG A 289 -0.85 9.12 10.63
CA ARG A 289 0.49 9.12 10.05
C ARG A 289 1.12 7.72 10.03
N ALA A 290 0.35 6.71 9.62
CA ALA A 290 0.77 5.30 9.65
C ALA A 290 2.11 5.06 8.94
N VAL A 291 2.38 5.74 7.81
CA VAL A 291 3.67 5.64 7.10
C VAL A 291 4.82 6.20 7.93
N SER A 292 4.61 7.34 8.61
CA SER A 292 5.61 7.93 9.51
C SER A 292 5.87 7.04 10.72
N TRP A 293 4.83 6.42 11.26
CA TRP A 293 4.96 5.44 12.35
C TRP A 293 5.79 4.23 11.93
N LEU A 294 5.54 3.66 10.74
CA LEU A 294 6.32 2.56 10.20
C LEU A 294 7.80 2.92 10.03
N ALA A 295 8.07 4.08 9.41
CA ALA A 295 9.44 4.55 9.21
C ALA A 295 10.17 4.81 10.53
N ALA A 296 9.48 5.33 11.55
CA ALA A 296 10.04 5.55 12.88
C ALA A 296 10.21 4.22 13.64
N ARG A 297 9.26 3.29 13.55
CA ARG A 297 9.36 1.96 14.15
C ARG A 297 10.55 1.18 13.62
N ALA A 298 10.81 1.29 12.33
CA ALA A 298 11.99 0.74 11.70
C ALA A 298 13.31 1.38 12.18
N GLN A 299 13.29 2.46 12.95
CA GLN A 299 14.49 3.14 13.45
C GLN A 299 14.83 2.79 14.90
N THR A 300 13.88 2.34 15.70
CA THR A 300 14.10 2.03 17.12
C THR A 300 13.23 0.84 17.59
N ASP A 301 13.81 -0.04 18.38
CA ASP A 301 13.09 -1.15 19.01
C ASP A 301 12.12 -0.68 20.11
N ALA A 302 12.21 0.56 20.54
CA ALA A 302 11.55 1.12 21.73
C ALA A 302 10.45 2.15 21.44
N LEU A 303 9.77 2.09 20.30
CA LEU A 303 8.64 3.00 20.08
C LEU A 303 7.46 2.65 21.00
N PRO A 304 6.82 3.66 21.62
CA PRO A 304 5.58 3.45 22.37
C PRO A 304 4.50 2.87 21.44
N PRO A 305 3.50 2.20 22.00
CA PRO A 305 2.32 1.81 21.23
C PRO A 305 1.70 3.04 20.55
N PRO A 306 0.99 2.85 19.43
CA PRO A 306 0.30 3.94 18.74
C PRO A 306 -0.58 4.74 19.70
N PRO A 307 -0.65 6.07 19.58
CA PRO A 307 -1.27 6.97 20.56
C PRO A 307 -2.79 6.80 20.72
N TYR A 308 -3.45 6.02 19.88
CA TYR A 308 -4.92 5.92 19.89
C TYR A 308 -5.41 4.47 19.87
N THR A 309 -6.09 4.11 20.97
CA THR A 309 -7.06 3.01 20.97
C THR A 309 -8.42 3.67 21.20
N VAL A 310 -9.18 3.92 20.15
CA VAL A 310 -10.55 4.40 20.29
C VAL A 310 -11.44 3.18 20.48
N CYS A 311 -11.86 2.95 21.71
CA CYS A 311 -12.98 2.05 21.98
C CYS A 311 -14.24 2.63 21.34
N GLY A 312 -14.96 1.84 20.53
CA GLY A 312 -16.08 2.31 19.73
C GLY A 312 -17.08 3.15 20.51
N ARG A 313 -17.32 4.37 20.04
CA ARG A 313 -18.42 5.22 20.51
C ARG A 313 -19.74 4.50 20.19
N LYS A 314 -20.61 4.34 21.16
CA LYS A 314 -21.98 3.82 20.93
C LYS A 314 -22.67 4.70 19.89
N LYS A 315 -23.18 4.10 18.83
CA LYS A 315 -23.93 4.81 17.78
C LYS A 315 -25.10 5.56 18.40
N THR A 316 -25.30 6.80 17.97
CA THR A 316 -26.55 7.51 18.21
C THR A 316 -27.65 6.95 17.32
N ALA A 317 -28.90 7.05 17.73
CA ALA A 317 -30.04 6.58 16.92
C ALA A 317 -30.07 7.20 15.50
N GLY A 318 -29.56 8.43 15.34
CA GLY A 318 -29.43 9.11 14.04
C GLY A 318 -28.38 8.50 13.12
N GLU A 319 -27.24 8.06 13.66
CA GLU A 319 -26.18 7.39 12.88
C GLU A 319 -26.61 6.00 12.42
N LEU A 320 -27.46 5.30 13.21
CA LEU A 320 -28.09 4.05 12.83
C LEU A 320 -29.09 4.24 11.68
N ALA A 321 -29.89 5.32 11.72
CA ALA A 321 -30.87 5.64 10.66
C ALA A 321 -30.17 6.03 9.35
N ALA A 322 -29.09 6.79 9.38
CA ALA A 322 -28.32 7.17 8.20
C ALA A 322 -27.60 5.98 7.53
N GLY A 323 -27.11 5.01 8.31
CA GLY A 323 -26.49 3.79 7.78
C GLY A 323 -27.46 2.82 7.11
N LEU A 324 -28.77 2.90 7.46
CA LEU A 324 -29.84 2.07 6.85
C LEU A 324 -30.48 2.71 5.61
N ALA A 325 -30.34 4.04 5.44
CA ALA A 325 -31.00 4.76 4.35
C ALA A 325 -30.34 4.50 2.98
N ALA A 326 -29.02 4.36 2.93
CA ALA A 326 -28.30 4.15 1.68
C ALA A 326 -28.53 2.77 1.04
N PRO A 327 -28.46 1.63 1.76
CA PRO A 327 -28.74 0.32 1.18
C PRO A 327 -30.23 0.15 0.83
N LEU A 328 -31.17 0.77 1.59
CA LEU A 328 -32.59 0.76 1.23
C LEU A 328 -32.89 1.54 -0.05
N ALA A 329 -32.23 2.67 -0.28
CA ALA A 329 -32.33 3.43 -1.52
C ALA A 329 -31.78 2.64 -2.72
N ALA A 330 -30.66 1.93 -2.58
CA ALA A 330 -30.10 1.05 -3.61
C ALA A 330 -31.01 -0.14 -3.93
N LEU A 331 -31.60 -0.77 -2.91
CA LEU A 331 -32.59 -1.85 -3.09
C LEU A 331 -33.85 -1.35 -3.79
N CYS A 332 -34.35 -0.16 -3.46
CA CYS A 332 -35.51 0.44 -4.13
C CYS A 332 -35.23 0.74 -5.61
N LEU A 333 -34.02 1.20 -5.96
CA LEU A 333 -33.62 1.46 -7.35
C LEU A 333 -33.52 0.16 -8.17
N VAL A 334 -32.99 -0.93 -7.58
CA VAL A 334 -32.95 -2.25 -8.22
C VAL A 334 -34.36 -2.81 -8.45
N PHE A 335 -35.28 -2.71 -7.46
CA PHE A 335 -36.65 -3.13 -7.60
C PHE A 335 -37.46 -2.28 -8.62
N TRP A 336 -37.18 -0.98 -8.67
CA TRP A 336 -37.81 -0.08 -9.62
C TRP A 336 -37.33 -0.32 -11.05
N GLY A 337 -36.01 -0.53 -11.24
CA GLY A 337 -35.44 -0.90 -12.53
C GLY A 337 -35.94 -2.22 -13.08
N THR A 338 -36.11 -3.25 -12.23
CA THR A 338 -36.65 -4.55 -12.65
C THR A 338 -38.14 -4.48 -12.96
N SER A 339 -38.92 -3.65 -12.24
CA SER A 339 -40.38 -3.45 -12.55
C SER A 339 -40.56 -2.69 -13.87
N LEU A 340 -39.71 -1.74 -14.22
CA LEU A 340 -39.75 -1.05 -15.50
C LEU A 340 -39.40 -1.97 -16.67
N LEU A 341 -38.41 -2.85 -16.53
CA LEU A 341 -38.03 -3.83 -17.53
C LEU A 341 -39.15 -4.91 -17.72
N TYR A 342 -39.83 -5.28 -16.65
CA TYR A 342 -40.95 -6.22 -16.74
C TYR A 342 -42.18 -5.61 -17.43
N ARG A 343 -42.47 -4.31 -17.20
CA ARG A 343 -43.58 -3.60 -17.90
C ARG A 343 -43.26 -3.38 -19.38
N SER A 344 -42.00 -3.06 -19.75
CA SER A 344 -41.61 -2.83 -21.15
C SER A 344 -41.66 -4.12 -22.01
N ARG A 345 -41.50 -5.29 -21.39
CA ARG A 345 -41.67 -6.59 -22.08
C ARG A 345 -43.13 -6.99 -22.33
N ARG A 346 -44.07 -6.49 -21.51
CA ARG A 346 -45.47 -6.79 -21.65
C ARG A 346 -46.18 -5.96 -22.75
N THR A 347 -45.66 -4.80 -23.09
CA THR A 347 -46.17 -3.93 -24.15
C THR A 347 -45.62 -4.23 -25.56
N ARG A 348 -44.68 -5.18 -25.68
CA ARG A 348 -44.14 -5.63 -26.98
C ARG A 348 -44.76 -6.94 -27.49
N ASN A 349 -45.61 -7.59 -26.70
CA ASN A 349 -46.27 -8.86 -27.04
C ASN A 349 -47.82 -8.76 -27.02
N SER A 350 -48.33 -7.52 -27.23
CA SER A 350 -49.76 -7.29 -27.50
C SER A 350 -49.95 -6.59 -28.84
#